data_4f27c39e55a76d33818ef8108367d87c
#
_entry.id   4f27c39e55a76d33818ef8108367d87c
#
_cell.length_a   1.000
_cell.length_b   1.000
_cell.length_c   1.000
_cell.angle_alpha   90.00
_cell.angle_beta   90.00
_cell.angle_gamma   90.00
#
_symmetry.space_group_name_H-M   'P 1'
#
loop_
_entity.id
_entity.type
_entity.pdbx_description
1 polymer ?
#
loop_
_entity_poly.entity_id
_entity_poly.type
_entity_poly.pdbx_seq_one_letter_code
_entity_poly.pdbx_strand_id
1 'polypeptide(L)'
;MTRILILSWEYPPLIEGGLARHVRKLSEALVEREVEVHVLTRGGEESAAEENSGGVHIHRIVEPKRPTDLGEFVAWVERMNSDMLAAGVELGDRYDFDLVHGHDWLVANACDHLTNRFEAPLVTTIHATEYGRHQGWVDKHPQTYIHGVERWITNRSDRVIACSHYMREQIVDIFAVEEDLVSVIPNGIDPDDLPAQEPAELAKLRAEFAAPEEKLVLLIGRLVYEKGFQLALEAMPTVIEGAPGTRFLVAGSGTHESELHRQAEELGLMEHGTFLGWIGDDVLHSLYRIADLTVVPSIYEPFGLVALEAMASGCPCIVADTGGLREVVPHEEAGLRFRAHDPDALAEVAIRVLTDDELGSRLVAEAYEHVRSFDWGDVAEQTAAVYADLVGAKLGPA
;
A
#
# COMPACT_ATOMS: atom_id res chain seq x y z
N MET A 1 -26.93 14.70 -0.67
CA MET A 1 -25.47 14.50 -0.89
C MET A 1 -24.95 13.93 0.43
N THR A 2 -24.37 12.76 0.41
CA THR A 2 -23.81 12.13 1.60
C THR A 2 -22.51 12.83 1.97
N ARG A 3 -22.35 13.24 3.23
CA ARG A 3 -21.15 13.90 3.74
C ARG A 3 -20.41 12.97 4.68
N ILE A 4 -19.15 12.68 4.38
CA ILE A 4 -18.34 11.74 5.13
C ILE A 4 -17.11 12.39 5.74
N LEU A 5 -16.70 11.91 6.90
CA LEU A 5 -15.41 12.25 7.51
C LEU A 5 -14.48 11.03 7.42
N ILE A 6 -13.43 11.14 6.59
CA ILE A 6 -12.36 10.16 6.50
C ILE A 6 -11.25 10.54 7.47
N LEU A 7 -10.81 9.60 8.31
CA LEU A 7 -9.62 9.74 9.14
C LEU A 7 -8.49 8.88 8.59
N SER A 8 -7.35 9.51 8.36
CA SER A 8 -6.11 8.82 7.97
C SER A 8 -4.91 9.46 8.67
N TRP A 9 -3.99 8.63 9.14
CA TRP A 9 -2.78 9.14 9.79
C TRP A 9 -1.78 9.75 8.81
N GLU A 10 -1.92 9.43 7.51
CA GLU A 10 -1.13 10.03 6.44
C GLU A 10 -2.02 10.44 5.26
N TYR A 11 -1.66 11.55 4.63
CA TYR A 11 -2.25 12.11 3.42
C TYR A 11 -1.23 13.07 2.79
N PRO A 12 -1.14 13.18 1.46
CA PRO A 12 -0.16 14.08 0.84
C PRO A 12 -0.21 15.51 1.41
N PRO A 13 0.94 16.17 1.64
CA PRO A 13 2.30 15.79 1.23
C PRO A 13 3.01 14.80 2.16
N LEU A 14 2.43 14.38 3.29
CA LEU A 14 3.03 13.38 4.17
C LEU A 14 2.72 11.98 3.65
N ILE A 15 3.73 11.32 3.10
CA ILE A 15 3.64 9.99 2.49
C ILE A 15 4.64 9.07 3.20
N GLU A 16 4.12 8.06 3.90
CA GLU A 16 4.91 7.00 4.54
C GLU A 16 4.87 5.69 3.73
N GLY A 17 3.82 5.56 2.90
CA GLY A 17 3.59 4.38 2.10
C GLY A 17 2.42 4.52 1.12
N GLY A 18 1.85 3.40 0.71
CA GLY A 18 0.72 3.37 -0.22
C GLY A 18 -0.59 3.96 0.32
N LEU A 19 -0.73 4.04 1.65
CA LEU A 19 -1.97 4.49 2.29
C LEU A 19 -2.32 5.94 1.94
N ALA A 20 -1.34 6.85 1.99
CA ALA A 20 -1.56 8.26 1.66
C ALA A 20 -2.11 8.44 0.23
N ARG A 21 -1.54 7.69 -0.72
CA ARG A 21 -1.98 7.69 -2.12
C ARG A 21 -3.37 7.09 -2.28
N HIS A 22 -3.62 5.95 -1.59
CA HIS A 22 -4.93 5.31 -1.57
C HIS A 22 -6.01 6.27 -1.08
N VAL A 23 -5.83 6.88 0.10
CA VAL A 23 -6.83 7.79 0.69
C VAL A 23 -7.08 8.99 -0.19
N ARG A 24 -6.02 9.58 -0.81
CA ARG A 24 -6.18 10.69 -1.75
C ARG A 24 -7.01 10.28 -2.96
N LYS A 25 -6.62 9.22 -3.66
CA LYS A 25 -7.28 8.78 -4.89
C LYS A 25 -8.72 8.33 -4.64
N LEU A 26 -8.96 7.58 -3.57
CA LEU A 26 -10.32 7.22 -3.15
C LEU A 26 -11.17 8.46 -2.86
N SER A 27 -10.62 9.44 -2.13
CA SER A 27 -11.34 10.68 -1.81
C SER A 27 -11.71 11.48 -3.06
N GLU A 28 -10.77 11.65 -4.00
CA GLU A 28 -10.99 12.31 -5.28
C GLU A 28 -12.08 11.59 -6.10
N ALA A 29 -12.00 10.26 -6.23
CA ALA A 29 -12.97 9.46 -6.96
C ALA A 29 -14.36 9.42 -6.30
N LEU A 30 -14.46 9.51 -4.97
CA LEU A 30 -15.74 9.65 -4.25
C LEU A 30 -16.39 11.01 -4.51
N VAL A 31 -15.61 12.09 -4.62
CA VAL A 31 -16.12 13.43 -4.99
C VAL A 31 -16.74 13.40 -6.38
N GLU A 32 -16.13 12.71 -7.35
CA GLU A 32 -16.69 12.52 -8.69
C GLU A 32 -18.06 11.79 -8.69
N ARG A 33 -18.35 11.04 -7.60
CA ARG A 33 -19.62 10.35 -7.36
C ARG A 33 -20.59 11.10 -6.45
N GLU A 34 -20.42 12.41 -6.38
CA GLU A 34 -21.30 13.33 -5.62
C GLU A 34 -21.32 13.04 -4.10
N VAL A 35 -20.24 12.48 -3.54
CA VAL A 35 -19.99 12.38 -2.09
C VAL A 35 -19.23 13.62 -1.64
N GLU A 36 -19.67 14.30 -0.59
CA GLU A 36 -18.92 15.38 0.03
C GLU A 36 -17.91 14.79 1.01
N VAL A 37 -16.62 14.90 0.66
CA VAL A 37 -15.53 14.23 1.38
C VAL A 37 -14.73 15.24 2.19
N HIS A 38 -14.65 15.00 3.50
CA HIS A 38 -13.73 15.67 4.41
C HIS A 38 -12.68 14.68 4.88
N VAL A 39 -11.41 15.01 4.75
CA VAL A 39 -10.28 14.20 5.24
C VAL A 39 -9.66 14.89 6.44
N LEU A 40 -9.63 14.22 7.58
CA LEU A 40 -8.91 14.65 8.77
C LEU A 40 -7.62 13.84 8.89
N THR A 41 -6.49 14.54 8.85
CA THR A 41 -5.16 13.93 8.83
C THR A 41 -4.16 14.77 9.61
N ARG A 42 -2.92 14.31 9.72
CA ARG A 42 -1.81 15.09 10.25
C ARG A 42 -1.13 15.92 9.15
N GLY A 43 -0.53 17.04 9.52
CA GLY A 43 0.22 17.89 8.61
C GLY A 43 1.60 18.24 9.16
N GLY A 44 2.57 18.46 8.26
CA GLY A 44 3.87 19.01 8.62
C GLY A 44 3.78 20.50 9.00
N GLU A 45 4.90 21.07 9.49
CA GLU A 45 4.96 22.47 9.93
C GLU A 45 4.57 23.49 8.84
N GLU A 46 4.80 23.15 7.56
CA GLU A 46 4.49 24.01 6.41
C GLU A 46 3.13 23.69 5.76
N SER A 47 2.42 22.67 6.24
CA SER A 47 1.12 22.26 5.68
C SER A 47 0.03 23.24 6.10
N ALA A 48 -0.85 23.63 5.15
CA ALA A 48 -2.04 24.40 5.49
C ALA A 48 -2.98 23.57 6.39
N ALA A 49 -3.54 24.22 7.44
CA ALA A 49 -4.47 23.55 8.36
C ALA A 49 -5.76 23.12 7.66
N GLU A 50 -6.24 23.92 6.70
CA GLU A 50 -7.38 23.60 5.84
C GLU A 50 -7.01 23.85 4.37
N GLU A 51 -7.44 22.93 3.50
CA GLU A 51 -7.20 22.99 2.06
C GLU A 51 -8.39 22.35 1.33
N ASN A 52 -8.67 22.80 0.10
CA ASN A 52 -9.54 22.08 -0.81
C ASN A 52 -8.72 21.71 -2.06
N SER A 53 -8.62 20.42 -2.35
CA SER A 53 -7.89 19.90 -3.50
C SER A 53 -8.72 18.82 -4.18
N GLY A 54 -8.95 18.93 -5.48
CA GLY A 54 -9.78 18.00 -6.23
C GLY A 54 -11.23 17.87 -5.70
N GLY A 55 -11.75 18.92 -5.04
CA GLY A 55 -13.06 18.87 -4.39
C GLY A 55 -13.07 18.24 -2.99
N VAL A 56 -11.95 17.68 -2.54
CA VAL A 56 -11.78 17.11 -1.20
C VAL A 56 -11.46 18.22 -0.20
N HIS A 57 -12.20 18.28 0.92
CA HIS A 57 -11.93 19.17 2.05
C HIS A 57 -10.91 18.51 2.98
N ILE A 58 -9.69 19.02 3.04
CA ILE A 58 -8.59 18.44 3.81
C ILE A 58 -8.38 19.30 5.06
N HIS A 59 -8.41 18.64 6.23
CA HIS A 59 -8.20 19.24 7.54
C HIS A 59 -6.99 18.59 8.19
N ARG A 60 -6.02 19.39 8.65
CA ARG A 60 -4.76 18.88 9.20
C ARG A 60 -4.57 19.31 10.63
N ILE A 61 -4.34 18.34 11.51
CA ILE A 61 -3.77 18.63 12.83
C ILE A 61 -2.26 18.83 12.68
N VAL A 62 -1.66 19.59 13.59
CA VAL A 62 -0.20 19.69 13.66
C VAL A 62 0.35 18.33 14.13
N GLU A 63 1.29 17.78 13.38
CA GLU A 63 1.90 16.50 13.74
C GLU A 63 2.57 16.60 15.13
N PRO A 64 2.22 15.72 16.09
CA PRO A 64 2.98 15.63 17.34
C PRO A 64 4.43 15.25 17.05
N LYS A 65 5.38 15.77 17.85
CA LYS A 65 6.79 15.43 17.64
C LYS A 65 6.99 13.92 17.55
N ARG A 66 7.51 13.46 16.42
CA ARG A 66 7.69 12.05 16.12
C ARG A 66 8.67 11.39 17.07
N PRO A 67 8.36 10.23 17.64
CA PRO A 67 9.28 9.50 18.49
C PRO A 67 10.43 8.90 17.66
N THR A 68 11.57 8.76 18.29
CA THR A 68 12.74 8.04 17.73
C THR A 68 12.78 6.58 18.18
N ASP A 69 11.97 6.22 19.17
CA ASP A 69 11.90 4.91 19.81
C ASP A 69 10.53 4.27 19.56
N LEU A 70 10.52 3.00 19.20
CA LEU A 70 9.30 2.24 18.95
C LEU A 70 8.41 2.11 20.20
N GLY A 71 9.00 2.11 21.40
CA GLY A 71 8.26 2.07 22.65
C GLY A 71 7.41 3.33 22.89
N GLU A 72 7.82 4.47 22.37
CA GLU A 72 7.09 5.74 22.44
C GLU A 72 6.05 5.89 21.31
N PHE A 73 6.11 5.01 20.28
CA PHE A 73 5.25 5.12 19.11
C PHE A 73 3.76 5.02 19.45
N VAL A 74 3.38 4.10 20.32
CA VAL A 74 1.99 3.95 20.78
C VAL A 74 1.50 5.23 21.47
N ALA A 75 2.30 5.80 22.38
CA ALA A 75 1.96 7.04 23.07
C ALA A 75 1.87 8.23 22.09
N TRP A 76 2.67 8.22 21.03
CA TRP A 76 2.58 9.21 19.96
C TRP A 76 1.27 9.08 19.17
N VAL A 77 0.86 7.85 18.80
CA VAL A 77 -0.43 7.57 18.16
C VAL A 77 -1.60 8.03 19.03
N GLU A 78 -1.56 7.77 20.34
CA GLU A 78 -2.61 8.22 21.28
C GLU A 78 -2.71 9.76 21.34
N ARG A 79 -1.58 10.48 21.33
CA ARG A 79 -1.60 11.96 21.26
C ARG A 79 -2.20 12.44 19.94
N MET A 80 -1.80 11.84 18.81
CA MET A 80 -2.34 12.16 17.50
C MET A 80 -3.87 11.95 17.47
N ASN A 81 -4.37 10.83 18.01
CA ASN A 81 -5.81 10.58 18.12
C ASN A 81 -6.52 11.63 18.98
N SER A 82 -5.92 12.08 20.07
CA SER A 82 -6.49 13.12 20.92
C SER A 82 -6.62 14.45 20.17
N ASP A 83 -5.60 14.82 19.39
CA ASP A 83 -5.61 16.04 18.57
C ASP A 83 -6.60 15.92 17.40
N MET A 84 -6.68 14.74 16.76
CA MET A 84 -7.70 14.45 15.72
C MET A 84 -9.13 14.50 16.29
N LEU A 85 -9.33 13.96 17.48
CA LEU A 85 -10.64 14.03 18.15
C LEU A 85 -11.05 15.48 18.40
N ALA A 86 -10.16 16.32 18.93
CA ALA A 86 -10.43 17.72 19.17
C ALA A 86 -10.81 18.46 17.88
N ALA A 87 -10.02 18.30 16.82
CA ALA A 87 -10.30 18.88 15.50
C ALA A 87 -11.59 18.33 14.90
N GLY A 88 -11.85 17.03 15.01
CA GLY A 88 -13.06 16.39 14.51
C GLY A 88 -14.34 16.90 15.21
N VAL A 89 -14.28 17.17 16.53
CA VAL A 89 -15.39 17.80 17.26
C VAL A 89 -15.69 19.20 16.73
N GLU A 90 -14.67 20.02 16.49
CA GLU A 90 -14.82 21.36 15.88
C GLU A 90 -15.40 21.28 14.46
N LEU A 91 -15.03 20.26 13.68
CA LEU A 91 -15.63 20.01 12.38
C LEU A 91 -17.12 19.63 12.50
N GLY A 92 -17.48 18.81 13.48
CA GLY A 92 -18.87 18.45 13.75
C GLY A 92 -19.76 19.61 14.22
N ASP A 93 -19.17 20.70 14.74
CA ASP A 93 -19.91 21.93 15.04
C ASP A 93 -20.17 22.79 13.76
N ARG A 94 -19.46 22.48 12.67
CA ARG A 94 -19.57 23.18 11.37
C ARG A 94 -20.33 22.38 10.31
N TYR A 95 -20.26 21.05 10.41
CA TYR A 95 -20.79 20.12 9.41
C TYR A 95 -21.51 18.95 10.07
N ASP A 96 -22.64 18.55 9.50
CA ASP A 96 -23.32 17.32 9.87
C ASP A 96 -22.74 16.14 9.05
N PHE A 97 -22.05 15.21 9.70
CA PHE A 97 -21.47 14.04 9.03
C PHE A 97 -22.42 12.84 9.09
N ASP A 98 -22.67 12.23 7.94
CA ASP A 98 -23.53 11.06 7.79
C ASP A 98 -22.79 9.76 8.16
N LEU A 99 -21.43 9.75 8.02
CA LEU A 99 -20.60 8.58 8.21
C LEU A 99 -19.15 8.97 8.59
N VAL A 100 -18.50 8.14 9.40
CA VAL A 100 -17.06 8.21 9.69
C VAL A 100 -16.37 7.01 9.05
N HIS A 101 -15.25 7.24 8.34
CA HIS A 101 -14.44 6.20 7.73
C HIS A 101 -12.99 6.27 8.20
N GLY A 102 -12.53 5.29 8.97
CA GLY A 102 -11.17 5.20 9.47
C GLY A 102 -10.28 4.29 8.61
N HIS A 103 -9.02 4.66 8.44
CA HIS A 103 -8.02 3.83 7.77
C HIS A 103 -6.98 3.31 8.76
N ASP A 104 -6.95 1.99 8.95
CA ASP A 104 -6.12 1.26 9.90
C ASP A 104 -6.32 1.64 11.38
N TRP A 105 -5.62 0.97 12.27
CA TRP A 105 -5.71 1.12 13.72
C TRP A 105 -5.21 2.48 14.25
N LEU A 106 -4.36 3.17 13.48
CA LEU A 106 -3.69 4.40 13.91
C LEU A 106 -4.65 5.56 14.21
N VAL A 107 -5.86 5.52 13.68
CA VAL A 107 -6.91 6.54 13.91
C VAL A 107 -8.12 6.01 14.67
N ALA A 108 -8.02 4.78 15.18
CA ALA A 108 -9.14 4.04 15.74
C ALA A 108 -9.86 4.74 16.91
N ASN A 109 -9.10 5.30 17.87
CA ASN A 109 -9.68 5.97 19.03
C ASN A 109 -10.45 7.24 18.63
N ALA A 110 -9.89 8.04 17.71
CA ALA A 110 -10.57 9.23 17.20
C ALA A 110 -11.86 8.85 16.44
N CYS A 111 -11.81 7.81 15.60
CA CYS A 111 -12.95 7.31 14.86
C CYS A 111 -14.10 6.88 15.78
N ASP A 112 -13.84 6.05 16.80
CA ASP A 112 -14.88 5.58 17.73
C ASP A 112 -15.55 6.74 18.47
N HIS A 113 -14.75 7.68 18.97
CA HIS A 113 -15.29 8.83 19.69
C HIS A 113 -16.11 9.77 18.78
N LEU A 114 -15.65 10.03 17.56
CA LEU A 114 -16.37 10.89 16.61
C LEU A 114 -17.65 10.23 16.10
N THR A 115 -17.63 8.92 15.83
CA THR A 115 -18.81 8.13 15.51
C THR A 115 -19.89 8.25 16.58
N ASN A 116 -19.52 8.10 17.85
CA ASN A 116 -20.45 8.27 18.97
C ASN A 116 -20.95 9.73 19.08
N ARG A 117 -20.09 10.74 18.85
CA ARG A 117 -20.46 12.16 18.92
C ARG A 117 -21.42 12.57 17.80
N PHE A 118 -21.26 12.02 16.60
CA PHE A 118 -22.09 12.33 15.43
C PHE A 118 -23.32 11.42 15.31
N GLU A 119 -23.41 10.38 16.14
CA GLU A 119 -24.40 9.31 15.99
C GLU A 119 -24.40 8.71 14.58
N ALA A 120 -23.21 8.63 13.96
CA ALA A 120 -22.99 8.19 12.60
C ALA A 120 -22.41 6.77 12.56
N PRO A 121 -22.67 5.97 11.51
CA PRO A 121 -22.02 4.67 11.34
C PRO A 121 -20.52 4.79 11.10
N LEU A 122 -19.80 3.72 11.47
CA LEU A 122 -18.36 3.59 11.31
C LEU A 122 -18.01 2.56 10.22
N VAL A 123 -17.24 2.99 9.23
CA VAL A 123 -16.52 2.11 8.31
C VAL A 123 -15.04 2.12 8.67
N THR A 124 -14.39 0.97 8.64
CA THR A 124 -12.94 0.89 8.81
C THR A 124 -12.33 0.09 7.66
N THR A 125 -11.38 0.69 6.94
CA THR A 125 -10.54 -0.05 5.99
C THR A 125 -9.29 -0.56 6.70
N ILE A 126 -9.04 -1.87 6.61
CA ILE A 126 -7.85 -2.54 7.15
C ILE A 126 -6.92 -2.85 5.97
N HIS A 127 -5.83 -2.12 5.87
CA HIS A 127 -4.82 -2.28 4.80
C HIS A 127 -3.80 -3.37 5.10
N ALA A 128 -3.53 -3.64 6.38
CA ALA A 128 -2.67 -4.72 6.83
C ALA A 128 -2.94 -5.00 8.30
N THR A 129 -2.59 -6.19 8.78
CA THR A 129 -2.67 -6.54 10.20
C THR A 129 -1.29 -6.67 10.81
N GLU A 130 -1.17 -6.31 12.10
CA GLU A 130 0.06 -6.53 12.86
C GLU A 130 0.39 -8.03 12.95
N TYR A 131 -0.65 -8.87 13.07
CA TYR A 131 -0.51 -10.32 13.03
C TYR A 131 0.15 -10.81 11.74
N GLY A 132 -0.27 -10.31 10.59
CA GLY A 132 0.31 -10.68 9.30
C GLY A 132 1.74 -10.19 9.14
N ARG A 133 2.02 -8.93 9.50
CA ARG A 133 3.37 -8.34 9.44
C ARG A 133 4.39 -9.13 10.25
N HIS A 134 3.99 -9.61 11.41
CA HIS A 134 4.82 -10.38 12.34
C HIS A 134 4.58 -11.89 12.27
N GLN A 135 3.90 -12.39 11.22
CA GLN A 135 3.67 -13.82 10.96
C GLN A 135 3.12 -14.56 12.20
N GLY A 136 2.18 -13.91 12.89
CA GLY A 136 1.53 -14.44 14.08
C GLY A 136 2.22 -14.09 15.42
N TRP A 137 3.43 -13.50 15.41
CA TRP A 137 4.15 -13.13 16.63
C TRP A 137 3.68 -11.77 17.16
N VAL A 138 2.56 -11.76 17.88
CA VAL A 138 1.94 -10.55 18.47
C VAL A 138 1.82 -10.62 19.99
N ASP A 139 2.70 -11.37 20.64
CA ASP A 139 2.68 -11.64 22.09
C ASP A 139 3.47 -10.64 22.94
N LYS A 140 4.19 -9.69 22.29
CA LYS A 140 4.98 -8.66 22.97
C LYS A 140 4.46 -7.26 22.66
N HIS A 141 4.73 -6.31 23.57
CA HIS A 141 4.50 -4.89 23.33
C HIS A 141 5.56 -4.35 22.35
N PRO A 142 5.20 -3.49 21.36
CA PRO A 142 3.88 -2.90 21.11
C PRO A 142 2.91 -3.76 20.30
N GLN A 143 3.33 -4.89 19.73
CA GLN A 143 2.52 -5.72 18.81
C GLN A 143 1.22 -6.21 19.46
N THR A 144 1.28 -6.63 20.74
CA THR A 144 0.08 -7.04 21.49
C THR A 144 -0.94 -5.93 21.59
N TYR A 145 -0.47 -4.70 21.82
CA TYR A 145 -1.35 -3.53 21.90
C TYR A 145 -1.97 -3.23 20.55
N ILE A 146 -1.16 -3.14 19.49
CA ILE A 146 -1.60 -2.85 18.13
C ILE A 146 -2.64 -3.87 17.67
N HIS A 147 -2.33 -5.16 17.80
CA HIS A 147 -3.26 -6.25 17.49
C HIS A 147 -4.58 -6.16 18.28
N GLY A 148 -4.48 -5.76 19.54
CA GLY A 148 -5.67 -5.53 20.40
C GLY A 148 -6.54 -4.38 19.88
N VAL A 149 -5.94 -3.28 19.44
CA VAL A 149 -6.65 -2.13 18.85
C VAL A 149 -7.25 -2.48 17.50
N GLU A 150 -6.50 -3.19 16.62
CA GLU A 150 -7.02 -3.69 15.34
C GLU A 150 -8.27 -4.55 15.57
N ARG A 151 -8.18 -5.54 16.46
CA ARG A 151 -9.33 -6.39 16.82
C ARG A 151 -10.52 -5.58 17.35
N TRP A 152 -10.24 -4.62 18.23
CA TRP A 152 -11.29 -3.81 18.85
C TRP A 152 -12.01 -2.94 17.81
N ILE A 153 -11.27 -2.17 16.98
CA ILE A 153 -11.89 -1.26 16.02
C ILE A 153 -12.62 -2.02 14.91
N THR A 154 -12.09 -3.16 14.49
CA THR A 154 -12.70 -4.02 13.48
C THR A 154 -14.06 -4.55 13.97
N ASN A 155 -14.14 -5.01 15.22
CA ASN A 155 -15.41 -5.46 15.83
C ASN A 155 -16.35 -4.30 16.20
N ARG A 156 -15.85 -3.08 16.33
CA ARG A 156 -16.64 -1.88 16.62
C ARG A 156 -17.28 -1.28 15.38
N SER A 157 -16.72 -1.57 14.21
CA SER A 157 -17.19 -1.01 12.95
C SER A 157 -18.50 -1.62 12.47
N ASP A 158 -19.36 -0.80 11.88
CA ASP A 158 -20.61 -1.26 11.25
C ASP A 158 -20.32 -1.98 9.92
N ARG A 159 -19.19 -1.65 9.27
CA ARG A 159 -18.62 -2.34 8.10
C ARG A 159 -17.10 -2.26 8.14
N VAL A 160 -16.46 -3.31 7.65
CA VAL A 160 -15.02 -3.37 7.43
C VAL A 160 -14.76 -3.52 5.94
N ILE A 161 -13.78 -2.81 5.42
CA ILE A 161 -13.29 -2.96 4.05
C ILE A 161 -11.91 -3.62 4.12
N ALA A 162 -11.74 -4.71 3.35
CA ALA A 162 -10.48 -5.40 3.14
C ALA A 162 -10.05 -5.24 1.68
N CYS A 163 -8.75 -5.07 1.44
CA CYS A 163 -8.21 -4.83 0.10
C CYS A 163 -8.10 -6.10 -0.77
N SER A 164 -8.35 -7.29 -0.22
CA SER A 164 -8.29 -8.58 -0.91
C SER A 164 -9.12 -9.63 -0.19
N HIS A 165 -9.46 -10.73 -0.87
CA HIS A 165 -10.08 -11.90 -0.24
C HIS A 165 -9.18 -12.51 0.83
N TYR A 166 -7.87 -12.56 0.57
CA TYR A 166 -6.89 -12.98 1.56
C TYR A 166 -6.97 -12.15 2.85
N MET A 167 -7.07 -10.82 2.73
CA MET A 167 -7.21 -9.95 3.91
C MET A 167 -8.54 -10.14 4.62
N ARG A 168 -9.63 -10.35 3.88
CA ARG A 168 -10.93 -10.67 4.47
C ARG A 168 -10.86 -11.95 5.28
N GLU A 169 -10.33 -13.05 4.72
CA GLU A 169 -10.16 -14.32 5.42
C GLU A 169 -9.31 -14.12 6.69
N GLN A 170 -8.19 -13.41 6.58
CA GLN A 170 -7.33 -13.12 7.72
C GLN A 170 -8.07 -12.33 8.82
N ILE A 171 -8.82 -11.28 8.47
CA ILE A 171 -9.59 -10.46 9.42
C ILE A 171 -10.65 -11.29 10.13
N VAL A 172 -11.41 -12.09 9.39
CA VAL A 172 -12.45 -12.99 9.93
C VAL A 172 -11.84 -13.97 10.93
N ASP A 173 -10.74 -14.62 10.54
CA ASP A 173 -10.10 -15.67 11.34
C ASP A 173 -9.47 -15.12 12.63
N ILE A 174 -8.69 -14.03 12.53
CA ILE A 174 -7.89 -13.55 13.68
C ILE A 174 -8.68 -12.64 14.64
N PHE A 175 -9.68 -11.92 14.12
CA PHE A 175 -10.47 -10.98 14.94
C PHE A 175 -11.87 -11.50 15.29
N ALA A 176 -12.27 -12.63 14.71
CA ALA A 176 -13.60 -13.24 14.90
C ALA A 176 -14.76 -12.27 14.52
N VAL A 177 -14.58 -11.56 13.41
CA VAL A 177 -15.61 -10.68 12.83
C VAL A 177 -16.54 -11.53 11.96
N GLU A 178 -17.81 -11.19 11.95
CA GLU A 178 -18.77 -11.83 11.05
C GLU A 178 -18.40 -11.55 9.59
N GLU A 179 -18.35 -12.60 8.76
CA GLU A 179 -17.87 -12.51 7.38
C GLU A 179 -18.68 -11.50 6.53
N ASP A 180 -20.00 -11.41 6.76
CA ASP A 180 -20.91 -10.49 6.09
C ASP A 180 -20.64 -9.00 6.39
N LEU A 181 -19.89 -8.72 7.45
CA LEU A 181 -19.47 -7.36 7.80
C LEU A 181 -18.21 -6.93 7.07
N VAL A 182 -17.51 -7.83 6.38
CA VAL A 182 -16.25 -7.54 5.69
C VAL A 182 -16.47 -7.53 4.17
N SER A 183 -16.46 -6.34 3.59
CA SER A 183 -16.50 -6.13 2.15
C SER A 183 -15.09 -6.19 1.56
N VAL A 184 -14.93 -6.85 0.42
CA VAL A 184 -13.65 -6.84 -0.32
C VAL A 184 -13.73 -5.78 -1.40
N ILE A 185 -12.88 -4.75 -1.28
CA ILE A 185 -12.75 -3.67 -2.25
C ILE A 185 -11.24 -3.49 -2.51
N PRO A 186 -10.76 -3.82 -3.71
CA PRO A 186 -9.32 -3.75 -4.02
C PRO A 186 -8.82 -2.31 -4.02
N ASN A 187 -7.51 -2.12 -3.93
CA ASN A 187 -6.93 -0.82 -4.21
C ASN A 187 -6.96 -0.54 -5.71
N GLY A 188 -7.11 0.72 -6.07
CA GLY A 188 -7.07 1.16 -7.45
C GLY A 188 -5.68 1.52 -7.94
N ILE A 189 -5.56 1.58 -9.26
CA ILE A 189 -4.45 2.19 -9.96
C ILE A 189 -4.98 2.95 -11.17
N ASP A 190 -4.30 4.01 -11.56
CA ASP A 190 -4.56 4.74 -12.78
C ASP A 190 -3.28 4.71 -13.63
N PRO A 191 -3.21 3.84 -14.66
CA PRO A 191 -2.04 3.75 -15.51
C PRO A 191 -1.71 5.05 -16.26
N ASP A 192 -2.71 5.87 -16.53
CA ASP A 192 -2.55 7.12 -17.27
C ASP A 192 -2.05 8.28 -16.36
N ASP A 193 -2.22 8.16 -15.04
CA ASP A 193 -1.75 9.14 -14.04
C ASP A 193 -0.37 8.79 -13.43
N LEU A 194 0.33 7.80 -13.99
CA LEU A 194 1.67 7.47 -13.54
C LEU A 194 2.69 8.41 -14.20
N PRO A 195 3.35 9.33 -13.44
CA PRO A 195 4.33 10.25 -14.01
C PRO A 195 5.38 9.51 -14.83
N ALA A 196 5.61 9.98 -16.03
CA ALA A 196 6.62 9.43 -16.93
C ALA A 196 7.61 10.53 -17.31
N GLN A 197 8.88 10.19 -17.28
CA GLN A 197 9.90 11.02 -17.90
C GLN A 197 9.90 10.81 -19.43
N GLU A 198 10.41 11.80 -20.15
CA GLU A 198 10.60 11.68 -21.59
C GLU A 198 11.55 10.51 -21.93
N PRO A 199 11.35 9.81 -23.06
CA PRO A 199 12.16 8.64 -23.44
C PRO A 199 13.68 8.88 -23.40
N ALA A 200 14.13 10.10 -23.74
CA ALA A 200 15.55 10.45 -23.68
C ALA A 200 16.09 10.52 -22.23
N GLU A 201 15.27 10.95 -21.29
CA GLU A 201 15.63 11.00 -19.86
C GLU A 201 15.63 9.59 -19.28
N LEU A 202 14.63 8.74 -19.63
CA LEU A 202 14.62 7.33 -19.25
C LEU A 202 15.86 6.59 -19.75
N ALA A 203 16.29 6.84 -20.98
CA ALA A 203 17.51 6.24 -21.54
C ALA A 203 18.77 6.69 -20.77
N LYS A 204 18.85 7.95 -20.36
CA LYS A 204 19.95 8.44 -19.52
C LYS A 204 19.93 7.79 -18.14
N LEU A 205 18.75 7.76 -17.49
CA LEU A 205 18.59 7.14 -16.19
C LEU A 205 18.99 5.66 -16.22
N ARG A 206 18.56 4.91 -17.25
CA ARG A 206 18.96 3.51 -17.41
C ARG A 206 20.49 3.38 -17.54
N ALA A 207 21.14 4.24 -18.32
CA ALA A 207 22.58 4.20 -18.55
C ALA A 207 23.42 4.49 -17.28
N GLU A 208 22.81 5.05 -16.23
CA GLU A 208 23.48 5.20 -14.92
C GLU A 208 23.64 3.87 -14.20
N PHE A 209 22.78 2.87 -14.50
CA PHE A 209 22.69 1.62 -13.75
C PHE A 209 23.07 0.38 -14.55
N ALA A 210 22.86 0.40 -15.87
CA ALA A 210 23.09 -0.76 -16.72
C ALA A 210 23.54 -0.34 -18.13
N ALA A 211 24.46 -1.11 -18.71
CA ALA A 211 24.79 -0.99 -20.12
C ALA A 211 23.62 -1.49 -21.01
N PRO A 212 23.59 -1.15 -22.32
CA PRO A 212 22.47 -1.51 -23.19
C PRO A 212 22.18 -3.01 -23.26
N GLU A 213 23.23 -3.85 -23.13
CA GLU A 213 23.15 -5.30 -23.17
C GLU A 213 22.86 -5.95 -21.81
N GLU A 214 22.97 -5.20 -20.72
CA GLU A 214 22.71 -5.70 -19.38
C GLU A 214 21.21 -5.68 -19.07
N LYS A 215 20.76 -6.64 -18.28
CA LYS A 215 19.38 -6.71 -17.75
C LYS A 215 19.31 -6.04 -16.37
N LEU A 216 18.25 -5.29 -16.14
CA LEU A 216 18.05 -4.55 -14.89
C LEU A 216 16.85 -5.10 -14.11
N VAL A 217 17.11 -5.65 -12.93
CA VAL A 217 16.10 -6.14 -12.01
C VAL A 217 15.80 -5.08 -10.94
N LEU A 218 14.53 -4.78 -10.71
CA LEU A 218 14.09 -3.81 -9.70
C LEU A 218 13.47 -4.52 -8.50
N LEU A 219 13.98 -4.19 -7.32
CA LEU A 219 13.43 -4.52 -6.01
C LEU A 219 13.01 -3.20 -5.35
N ILE A 220 11.72 -3.00 -5.08
CA ILE A 220 11.23 -1.72 -4.58
C ILE A 220 10.19 -1.88 -3.49
N GLY A 221 10.27 -1.02 -2.46
CA GLY A 221 9.34 -0.99 -1.34
C GLY A 221 10.01 -0.66 -0.01
N ARG A 222 9.25 -0.74 1.09
CA ARG A 222 9.82 -0.57 2.42
C ARG A 222 10.80 -1.72 2.72
N LEU A 223 12.00 -1.39 3.15
CA LEU A 223 13.03 -2.39 3.49
C LEU A 223 12.78 -2.95 4.90
N VAL A 224 11.74 -3.79 5.00
CA VAL A 224 11.33 -4.49 6.23
C VAL A 224 11.27 -5.99 5.96
N TYR A 225 11.39 -6.80 7.03
CA TYR A 225 11.55 -8.25 6.92
C TYR A 225 10.44 -8.92 6.09
N GLU A 226 9.19 -8.51 6.31
CA GLU A 226 8.02 -9.11 5.65
C GLU A 226 7.96 -8.84 4.14
N LYS A 227 8.76 -7.90 3.61
CA LYS A 227 8.85 -7.64 2.16
C LYS A 227 9.81 -8.60 1.44
N GLY A 228 10.56 -9.43 2.16
CA GLY A 228 11.28 -10.56 1.59
C GLY A 228 12.49 -10.22 0.73
N PHE A 229 13.02 -9.00 0.77
CA PHE A 229 14.20 -8.62 -0.02
C PHE A 229 15.41 -9.50 0.23
N GLN A 230 15.55 -10.06 1.43
CA GLN A 230 16.59 -11.02 1.78
C GLN A 230 16.51 -12.31 0.92
N LEU A 231 15.31 -12.75 0.54
CA LEU A 231 15.10 -13.91 -0.32
C LEU A 231 15.51 -13.59 -1.77
N ALA A 232 15.23 -12.38 -2.23
CA ALA A 232 15.66 -11.94 -3.56
C ALA A 232 17.19 -11.83 -3.64
N LEU A 233 17.85 -11.25 -2.61
CA LEU A 233 19.31 -11.20 -2.57
C LEU A 233 19.94 -12.60 -2.54
N GLU A 234 19.34 -13.54 -1.82
CA GLU A 234 19.80 -14.95 -1.81
C GLU A 234 19.69 -15.59 -3.19
N ALA A 235 18.67 -15.25 -3.98
CA ALA A 235 18.47 -15.75 -5.34
C ALA A 235 19.42 -15.13 -6.38
N MET A 236 19.90 -13.87 -6.16
CA MET A 236 20.66 -13.11 -7.14
C MET A 236 21.92 -13.82 -7.69
N PRO A 237 22.75 -14.52 -6.90
CA PRO A 237 23.89 -15.26 -7.47
C PRO A 237 23.48 -16.24 -8.58
N THR A 238 22.39 -16.99 -8.35
CA THR A 238 21.85 -17.95 -9.34
C THR A 238 21.25 -17.21 -10.56
N VAL A 239 20.56 -16.07 -10.32
CA VAL A 239 20.00 -15.25 -11.40
C VAL A 239 21.11 -14.69 -12.29
N ILE A 240 22.20 -14.17 -11.72
CA ILE A 240 23.34 -13.62 -12.47
C ILE A 240 24.07 -14.72 -13.27
N GLU A 241 24.19 -15.93 -12.71
CA GLU A 241 24.76 -17.07 -13.42
C GLU A 241 23.88 -17.51 -14.61
N GLY A 242 22.55 -17.59 -14.42
CA GLY A 242 21.59 -18.03 -15.42
C GLY A 242 21.24 -16.97 -16.48
N ALA A 243 21.37 -15.68 -16.15
CA ALA A 243 21.19 -14.55 -17.05
C ALA A 243 22.39 -13.59 -16.92
N PRO A 244 23.52 -13.89 -17.57
CA PRO A 244 24.75 -13.10 -17.47
C PRO A 244 24.54 -11.63 -17.89
N GLY A 245 25.17 -10.71 -17.15
CA GLY A 245 24.98 -9.27 -17.32
C GLY A 245 23.78 -8.71 -16.55
N THR A 246 23.17 -9.50 -15.65
CA THR A 246 22.11 -8.98 -14.79
C THR A 246 22.67 -8.05 -13.72
N ARG A 247 22.04 -6.90 -13.60
CA ARG A 247 22.19 -5.91 -12.55
C ARG A 247 20.90 -5.78 -11.77
N PHE A 248 20.98 -5.26 -10.53
CA PHE A 248 19.76 -5.03 -9.75
C PHE A 248 19.79 -3.70 -8.98
N LEU A 249 18.60 -3.13 -8.77
CA LEU A 249 18.38 -1.96 -7.95
C LEU A 249 17.54 -2.34 -6.75
N VAL A 250 17.92 -1.84 -5.57
CA VAL A 250 17.11 -1.89 -4.35
C VAL A 250 16.70 -0.47 -4.00
N ALA A 251 15.41 -0.16 -4.12
CA ALA A 251 14.87 1.16 -3.87
C ALA A 251 13.93 1.14 -2.67
N GLY A 252 14.17 2.02 -1.72
CA GLY A 252 13.41 2.16 -0.49
C GLY A 252 14.31 2.29 0.74
N SER A 253 13.67 2.42 1.90
CA SER A 253 14.32 2.45 3.21
C SER A 253 13.50 1.66 4.23
N GLY A 254 14.12 1.31 5.35
CA GLY A 254 13.42 0.57 6.39
C GLY A 254 14.34 -0.06 7.42
N THR A 255 13.73 -0.73 8.40
CA THR A 255 14.45 -1.29 9.55
C THR A 255 15.37 -2.47 9.20
N HIS A 256 15.19 -3.07 8.02
CA HIS A 256 15.99 -4.21 7.56
C HIS A 256 17.14 -3.81 6.62
N GLU A 257 17.28 -2.54 6.29
CA GLU A 257 18.23 -2.01 5.30
C GLU A 257 19.69 -2.41 5.59
N SER A 258 20.15 -2.21 6.83
CA SER A 258 21.52 -2.56 7.22
C SER A 258 21.82 -4.05 7.07
N GLU A 259 20.84 -4.89 7.33
CA GLU A 259 20.94 -6.34 7.18
C GLU A 259 21.04 -6.76 5.71
N LEU A 260 20.24 -6.11 4.84
CA LEU A 260 20.28 -6.35 3.40
C LEU A 260 21.63 -5.93 2.78
N HIS A 261 22.18 -4.80 3.22
CA HIS A 261 23.52 -4.38 2.80
C HIS A 261 24.59 -5.42 3.19
N ARG A 262 24.58 -5.86 4.44
CA ARG A 262 25.51 -6.89 4.94
C ARG A 262 25.37 -8.19 4.13
N GLN A 263 24.15 -8.65 3.89
CA GLN A 263 23.89 -9.85 3.10
C GLN A 263 24.40 -9.72 1.66
N ALA A 264 24.20 -8.57 1.01
CA ALA A 264 24.70 -8.32 -0.33
C ALA A 264 26.24 -8.33 -0.40
N GLU A 265 26.92 -7.80 0.63
CA GLU A 265 28.38 -7.88 0.76
C GLU A 265 28.86 -9.33 0.92
N GLU A 266 28.23 -10.11 1.83
CA GLU A 266 28.56 -11.50 2.08
C GLU A 266 28.37 -12.40 0.86
N LEU A 267 27.35 -12.08 0.03
CA LEU A 267 27.08 -12.79 -1.24
C LEU A 267 27.91 -12.29 -2.42
N GLY A 268 28.77 -11.27 -2.23
CA GLY A 268 29.58 -10.68 -3.30
C GLY A 268 28.79 -9.92 -4.36
N LEU A 269 27.62 -9.39 -4.04
CA LEU A 269 26.68 -8.77 -4.96
C LEU A 269 26.93 -7.27 -5.20
N MET A 270 27.84 -6.65 -4.48
CA MET A 270 28.03 -5.19 -4.52
C MET A 270 28.50 -4.65 -5.88
N GLU A 271 29.11 -5.49 -6.72
CA GLU A 271 29.47 -5.10 -8.11
C GLU A 271 28.29 -5.19 -9.08
N HIS A 272 27.22 -5.87 -8.71
CA HIS A 272 26.02 -6.10 -9.52
C HIS A 272 24.81 -5.29 -9.07
N GLY A 273 24.79 -4.80 -7.84
CA GLY A 273 23.64 -4.17 -7.22
C GLY A 273 23.89 -2.75 -6.75
N THR A 274 22.82 -1.93 -6.81
CA THR A 274 22.82 -0.57 -6.28
C THR A 274 21.66 -0.37 -5.32
N PHE A 275 21.95 0.09 -4.11
CA PHE A 275 20.95 0.51 -3.14
C PHE A 275 20.73 2.01 -3.29
N LEU A 276 19.49 2.41 -3.60
CA LEU A 276 19.13 3.80 -3.89
C LEU A 276 18.64 4.57 -2.68
N GLY A 277 18.32 3.86 -1.58
CA GLY A 277 17.63 4.48 -0.45
C GLY A 277 16.20 4.87 -0.80
N TRP A 278 15.62 5.79 -0.01
CA TRP A 278 14.29 6.31 -0.28
C TRP A 278 14.27 7.14 -1.58
N ILE A 279 13.25 6.93 -2.41
CA ILE A 279 13.04 7.64 -3.68
C ILE A 279 11.67 8.31 -3.69
N GLY A 280 11.58 9.47 -4.34
CA GLY A 280 10.32 10.20 -4.54
C GLY A 280 9.50 9.66 -5.72
N ASP A 281 8.25 10.08 -5.79
CA ASP A 281 7.31 9.66 -6.84
C ASP A 281 7.76 10.06 -8.25
N ASP A 282 8.50 11.15 -8.37
CA ASP A 282 9.08 11.64 -9.62
C ASP A 282 10.08 10.67 -10.27
N VAL A 283 10.75 9.87 -9.45
CA VAL A 283 11.73 8.85 -9.91
C VAL A 283 11.13 7.45 -9.91
N LEU A 284 10.22 7.16 -8.97
CA LEU A 284 9.62 5.84 -8.75
C LEU A 284 9.12 5.17 -10.04
N HIS A 285 8.24 5.86 -10.78
CA HIS A 285 7.64 5.30 -11.99
C HIS A 285 8.63 5.20 -13.14
N SER A 286 9.68 6.02 -13.12
CA SER A 286 10.78 5.93 -14.09
C SER A 286 11.62 4.67 -13.87
N LEU A 287 11.83 4.25 -12.61
CA LEU A 287 12.56 3.01 -12.31
C LEU A 287 11.83 1.77 -12.85
N TYR A 288 10.49 1.70 -12.70
CA TYR A 288 9.73 0.61 -13.33
C TYR A 288 9.90 0.58 -14.84
N ARG A 289 9.89 1.74 -15.51
CA ARG A 289 9.99 1.83 -16.98
C ARG A 289 11.37 1.49 -17.55
N ILE A 290 12.42 1.64 -16.75
CA ILE A 290 13.78 1.28 -17.18
C ILE A 290 14.17 -0.15 -16.79
N ALA A 291 13.42 -0.79 -15.89
CA ALA A 291 13.69 -2.16 -15.46
C ALA A 291 13.22 -3.19 -16.51
N ASP A 292 13.96 -4.28 -16.64
CA ASP A 292 13.57 -5.43 -17.44
C ASP A 292 12.70 -6.42 -16.64
N LEU A 293 12.73 -6.31 -15.32
CA LEU A 293 11.98 -7.17 -14.41
C LEU A 293 11.80 -6.47 -13.06
N THR A 294 10.57 -6.45 -12.54
CA THR A 294 10.29 -6.14 -11.14
C THR A 294 10.03 -7.42 -10.37
N VAL A 295 10.65 -7.57 -9.20
CA VAL A 295 10.47 -8.71 -8.30
C VAL A 295 9.82 -8.27 -7.00
N VAL A 296 8.71 -8.91 -6.63
CA VAL A 296 7.99 -8.69 -5.36
C VAL A 296 8.09 -9.95 -4.50
N PRO A 297 9.15 -10.10 -3.70
CA PRO A 297 9.45 -11.34 -2.98
C PRO A 297 8.78 -11.42 -1.60
N SER A 298 7.67 -10.73 -1.41
CA SER A 298 7.03 -10.54 -0.11
C SER A 298 6.71 -11.86 0.59
N ILE A 299 6.99 -11.92 1.88
CA ILE A 299 6.57 -12.99 2.80
C ILE A 299 5.11 -12.77 3.20
N TYR A 300 4.77 -11.50 3.45
CA TYR A 300 3.41 -11.04 3.72
C TYR A 300 3.09 -9.85 2.83
N GLU A 301 2.01 -9.97 2.06
CA GLU A 301 1.51 -8.90 1.19
C GLU A 301 -0.02 -8.90 1.22
N PRO A 302 -0.63 -7.92 1.87
CA PRO A 302 -2.09 -7.80 1.92
C PRO A 302 -2.76 -7.63 0.57
N PHE A 303 -2.11 -6.93 -0.35
CA PHE A 303 -2.64 -6.62 -1.68
C PHE A 303 -1.57 -6.76 -2.77
N GLY A 304 -0.64 -5.79 -2.89
CA GLY A 304 0.42 -5.81 -3.91
C GLY A 304 0.44 -4.58 -4.81
N LEU A 305 0.34 -3.37 -4.24
CA LEU A 305 0.42 -2.11 -5.00
C LEU A 305 1.67 -2.03 -5.88
N VAL A 306 2.83 -2.50 -5.37
CA VAL A 306 4.09 -2.52 -6.13
C VAL A 306 3.96 -3.35 -7.42
N ALA A 307 3.25 -4.48 -7.36
CA ALA A 307 3.00 -5.31 -8.54
C ALA A 307 2.08 -4.58 -9.55
N LEU A 308 1.02 -3.92 -9.08
CA LEU A 308 0.17 -3.10 -9.95
C LEU A 308 0.93 -1.95 -10.59
N GLU A 309 1.76 -1.23 -9.83
CA GLU A 309 2.60 -0.13 -10.34
C GLU A 309 3.58 -0.61 -11.41
N ALA A 310 4.23 -1.76 -11.20
CA ALA A 310 5.12 -2.37 -12.17
C ALA A 310 4.38 -2.72 -13.47
N MET A 311 3.25 -3.42 -13.37
CA MET A 311 2.41 -3.81 -14.50
C MET A 311 1.88 -2.60 -15.27
N ALA A 312 1.36 -1.60 -14.56
CA ALA A 312 0.85 -0.35 -15.15
C ALA A 312 1.95 0.48 -15.82
N SER A 313 3.19 0.36 -15.36
CA SER A 313 4.35 1.03 -15.95
C SER A 313 4.97 0.26 -17.13
N GLY A 314 4.43 -0.90 -17.49
CA GLY A 314 4.91 -1.74 -18.59
C GLY A 314 6.17 -2.54 -18.25
N CYS A 315 6.40 -2.84 -16.97
CA CYS A 315 7.50 -3.69 -16.52
C CYS A 315 7.01 -5.12 -16.28
N PRO A 316 7.68 -6.15 -16.82
CA PRO A 316 7.40 -7.53 -16.43
C PRO A 316 7.50 -7.69 -14.90
N CYS A 317 6.57 -8.42 -14.29
CA CYS A 317 6.51 -8.57 -12.85
C CYS A 317 6.50 -10.04 -12.44
N ILE A 318 7.36 -10.42 -11.49
CA ILE A 318 7.28 -11.71 -10.81
C ILE A 318 7.05 -11.50 -9.31
N VAL A 319 6.18 -12.33 -8.73
CA VAL A 319 5.75 -12.16 -7.34
C VAL A 319 5.78 -13.47 -6.57
N ALA A 320 6.00 -13.40 -5.27
CA ALA A 320 5.81 -14.55 -4.39
C ALA A 320 4.34 -15.00 -4.41
N ASP A 321 4.12 -16.32 -4.43
CA ASP A 321 2.78 -16.92 -4.35
C ASP A 321 2.22 -16.82 -2.92
N THR A 322 1.88 -15.61 -2.50
CA THR A 322 1.41 -15.30 -1.15
C THR A 322 0.37 -14.16 -1.13
N GLY A 323 -0.51 -14.19 -0.14
CA GLY A 323 -1.43 -13.11 0.16
C GLY A 323 -2.22 -12.60 -1.03
N GLY A 324 -2.45 -11.30 -1.05
CA GLY A 324 -3.15 -10.61 -2.14
C GLY A 324 -2.42 -10.61 -3.48
N LEU A 325 -1.11 -10.91 -3.52
CA LEU A 325 -0.38 -11.06 -4.80
C LEU A 325 -0.98 -12.14 -5.70
N ARG A 326 -1.60 -13.17 -5.12
CA ARG A 326 -2.32 -14.21 -5.87
C ARG A 326 -3.50 -13.68 -6.64
N GLU A 327 -4.14 -12.64 -6.10
CA GLU A 327 -5.34 -12.00 -6.68
C GLU A 327 -4.95 -10.92 -7.68
N VAL A 328 -3.86 -10.19 -7.38
CA VAL A 328 -3.39 -9.07 -8.21
C VAL A 328 -2.63 -9.54 -9.45
N VAL A 329 -1.88 -10.66 -9.37
CA VAL A 329 -1.05 -11.16 -10.48
C VAL A 329 -1.52 -12.54 -10.93
N PRO A 330 -2.43 -12.65 -11.92
CA PRO A 330 -2.77 -13.91 -12.56
C PRO A 330 -1.53 -14.57 -13.17
N HIS A 331 -1.23 -15.79 -12.69
CA HIS A 331 -0.03 -16.52 -13.09
C HIS A 331 -0.06 -16.91 -14.56
N GLU A 332 1.06 -16.74 -15.27
CA GLU A 332 1.22 -17.00 -16.71
C GLU A 332 0.41 -16.06 -17.63
N GLU A 333 -0.35 -15.13 -17.06
CA GLU A 333 -1.12 -14.10 -17.76
C GLU A 333 -0.49 -12.72 -17.54
N ALA A 334 -0.78 -12.05 -16.44
CA ALA A 334 -0.28 -10.71 -16.15
C ALA A 334 1.12 -10.68 -15.49
N GLY A 335 1.66 -11.83 -15.10
CA GLY A 335 2.97 -11.98 -14.48
C GLY A 335 3.25 -13.42 -14.14
N LEU A 336 4.38 -13.68 -13.50
CA LEU A 336 4.69 -15.03 -13.01
C LEU A 336 4.72 -15.06 -11.48
N ARG A 337 4.23 -16.15 -10.90
CA ARG A 337 4.33 -16.42 -9.47
C ARG A 337 5.36 -17.49 -9.21
N PHE A 338 6.16 -17.32 -8.18
CA PHE A 338 7.09 -18.31 -7.67
C PHE A 338 6.69 -18.73 -6.25
N ARG A 339 7.08 -19.94 -5.83
CA ARG A 339 6.78 -20.45 -4.49
C ARG A 339 7.36 -19.51 -3.43
N ALA A 340 6.50 -19.05 -2.52
CA ALA A 340 6.90 -18.17 -1.43
C ALA A 340 7.98 -18.81 -0.54
N HIS A 341 8.85 -18.00 0.03
CA HIS A 341 10.00 -18.45 0.86
C HIS A 341 11.02 -19.33 0.15
N ASP A 342 11.08 -19.29 -1.18
CA ASP A 342 11.93 -20.16 -1.98
C ASP A 342 12.80 -19.34 -2.95
N PRO A 343 14.05 -19.02 -2.58
CA PRO A 343 14.99 -18.29 -3.44
C PRO A 343 15.31 -19.03 -4.75
N ASP A 344 15.35 -20.36 -4.75
CA ASP A 344 15.62 -21.14 -5.96
C ASP A 344 14.47 -21.03 -6.95
N ALA A 345 13.21 -21.12 -6.48
CA ALA A 345 12.04 -20.92 -7.31
C ALA A 345 11.96 -19.48 -7.84
N LEU A 346 12.34 -18.48 -7.03
CA LEU A 346 12.47 -17.10 -7.49
C LEU A 346 13.50 -16.98 -8.61
N ALA A 347 14.69 -17.56 -8.43
CA ALA A 347 15.76 -17.52 -9.43
C ALA A 347 15.32 -18.16 -10.74
N GLU A 348 14.69 -19.35 -10.70
CA GLU A 348 14.18 -20.05 -11.89
C GLU A 348 13.22 -19.15 -12.70
N VAL A 349 12.25 -18.55 -12.02
CA VAL A 349 11.23 -17.70 -12.66
C VAL A 349 11.85 -16.39 -13.18
N ALA A 350 12.78 -15.78 -12.44
CA ALA A 350 13.48 -14.57 -12.87
C ALA A 350 14.32 -14.82 -14.13
N ILE A 351 15.12 -15.90 -14.17
CA ILE A 351 15.93 -16.28 -15.33
C ILE A 351 15.03 -16.50 -16.55
N ARG A 352 13.90 -17.18 -16.39
CA ARG A 352 12.96 -17.43 -17.46
C ARG A 352 12.47 -16.11 -18.12
N VAL A 353 12.11 -15.09 -17.33
CA VAL A 353 11.68 -13.79 -17.87
C VAL A 353 12.85 -13.02 -18.48
N LEU A 354 14.02 -13.01 -17.85
CA LEU A 354 15.18 -12.24 -18.32
C LEU A 354 15.81 -12.79 -19.59
N THR A 355 15.60 -14.09 -19.90
CA THR A 355 16.18 -14.77 -21.07
C THR A 355 15.19 -15.05 -22.21
N ASP A 356 13.88 -14.75 -21.99
CA ASP A 356 12.81 -14.95 -22.98
C ASP A 356 12.07 -13.61 -23.21
N ASP A 357 12.57 -12.84 -24.19
CA ASP A 357 12.00 -11.52 -24.53
C ASP A 357 10.55 -11.62 -25.07
N GLU A 358 10.16 -12.76 -25.69
CA GLU A 358 8.78 -12.98 -26.17
C GLU A 358 7.83 -13.16 -24.98
N LEU A 359 8.26 -13.93 -23.98
CA LEU A 359 7.52 -14.09 -22.74
C LEU A 359 7.36 -12.74 -22.01
N GLY A 360 8.45 -11.99 -21.83
CA GLY A 360 8.42 -10.68 -21.20
C GLY A 360 7.44 -9.72 -21.89
N SER A 361 7.51 -9.63 -23.23
CA SER A 361 6.61 -8.77 -24.01
C SER A 361 5.15 -9.18 -23.92
N ARG A 362 4.85 -10.48 -23.91
CA ARG A 362 3.49 -11.01 -23.75
C ARG A 362 2.94 -10.67 -22.36
N LEU A 363 3.71 -10.93 -21.30
CA LEU A 363 3.29 -10.63 -19.93
C LEU A 363 2.97 -9.13 -19.76
N VAL A 364 3.79 -8.24 -20.32
CA VAL A 364 3.53 -6.78 -20.27
C VAL A 364 2.23 -6.42 -20.97
N ALA A 365 1.97 -6.97 -22.15
CA ALA A 365 0.76 -6.66 -22.90
C ALA A 365 -0.52 -7.11 -22.14
N GLU A 366 -0.51 -8.32 -21.60
CA GLU A 366 -1.62 -8.87 -20.82
C GLU A 366 -1.78 -8.16 -19.48
N ALA A 367 -0.67 -7.84 -18.81
CA ALA A 367 -0.67 -7.08 -17.56
C ALA A 367 -1.29 -5.68 -17.72
N TYR A 368 -0.97 -4.97 -18.81
CA TYR A 368 -1.53 -3.63 -19.07
C TYR A 368 -3.05 -3.65 -19.24
N GLU A 369 -3.60 -4.67 -19.87
CA GLU A 369 -5.05 -4.84 -19.95
C GLU A 369 -5.65 -5.25 -18.60
N HIS A 370 -4.96 -6.11 -17.84
CA HIS A 370 -5.41 -6.57 -16.54
C HIS A 370 -5.52 -5.45 -15.50
N VAL A 371 -4.53 -4.55 -15.43
CA VAL A 371 -4.51 -3.47 -14.42
C VAL A 371 -5.66 -2.49 -14.59
N ARG A 372 -6.29 -2.41 -15.75
CA ARG A 372 -7.47 -1.57 -16.02
C ARG A 372 -8.71 -2.03 -15.24
N SER A 373 -8.72 -3.27 -14.74
CA SER A 373 -9.78 -3.76 -13.86
C SER A 373 -9.65 -3.24 -12.40
N PHE A 374 -8.61 -2.51 -12.09
CA PHE A 374 -8.38 -1.88 -10.79
C PHE A 374 -8.61 -0.36 -10.85
N ASP A 375 -9.65 0.08 -11.54
CA ASP A 375 -9.99 1.48 -11.74
C ASP A 375 -10.50 2.14 -10.45
N TRP A 376 -10.04 3.36 -10.17
CA TRP A 376 -10.46 4.11 -8.98
C TRP A 376 -11.96 4.47 -8.98
N GLY A 377 -12.57 4.61 -10.15
CA GLY A 377 -14.00 4.81 -10.26
C GLY A 377 -14.78 3.60 -9.73
N ASP A 378 -14.39 2.38 -10.09
CA ASP A 378 -15.01 1.15 -9.59
C ASP A 378 -14.79 0.98 -8.08
N VAL A 379 -13.59 1.30 -7.59
CA VAL A 379 -13.28 1.31 -6.14
C VAL A 379 -14.19 2.29 -5.38
N ALA A 380 -14.35 3.51 -5.90
CA ALA A 380 -15.21 4.51 -5.30
C ALA A 380 -16.69 4.13 -5.36
N GLU A 381 -17.15 3.48 -6.45
CA GLU A 381 -18.52 2.99 -6.58
C GLU A 381 -18.84 1.93 -5.53
N GLN A 382 -17.98 0.94 -5.38
CA GLN A 382 -18.16 -0.10 -4.37
C GLN A 382 -18.11 0.49 -2.95
N THR A 383 -17.21 1.46 -2.69
CA THR A 383 -17.12 2.11 -1.40
C THR A 383 -18.36 2.97 -1.12
N ALA A 384 -18.84 3.74 -2.11
CA ALA A 384 -20.07 4.52 -1.97
C ALA A 384 -21.32 3.64 -1.75
N ALA A 385 -21.36 2.44 -2.33
CA ALA A 385 -22.43 1.48 -2.06
C ALA A 385 -22.43 1.02 -0.60
N VAL A 386 -21.24 0.74 -0.01
CA VAL A 386 -21.11 0.44 1.42
C VAL A 386 -21.63 1.58 2.29
N TYR A 387 -21.34 2.83 1.93
CA TYR A 387 -21.85 3.99 2.67
C TYR A 387 -23.37 4.12 2.54
N ALA A 388 -23.91 3.95 1.33
CA ALA A 388 -25.34 4.07 1.09
C ALA A 388 -26.17 3.03 1.87
N ASP A 389 -25.68 1.80 1.99
CA ASP A 389 -26.30 0.76 2.79
C ASP A 389 -26.41 1.16 4.28
N LEU A 390 -25.37 1.76 4.82
CA LEU A 390 -25.33 2.15 6.24
C LEU A 390 -26.14 3.42 6.50
N VAL A 391 -26.03 4.44 5.66
CA VAL A 391 -26.76 5.71 5.79
C VAL A 391 -28.25 5.47 5.51
N GLY A 392 -28.60 4.65 4.52
CA GLY A 392 -29.98 4.26 4.22
C GLY A 392 -30.64 3.48 5.34
N ALA A 393 -29.92 2.57 5.99
CA ALA A 393 -30.41 1.82 7.14
C ALA A 393 -30.70 2.73 8.37
N LYS A 394 -29.93 3.81 8.54
CA LYS A 394 -30.13 4.80 9.61
C LYS A 394 -31.42 5.62 9.43
N LEU A 395 -31.81 5.89 8.17
CA LEU A 395 -33.01 6.69 7.87
C LEU A 395 -34.33 5.87 7.97
N GLY A 396 -34.26 4.56 8.16
CA GLY A 396 -35.42 3.65 8.20
C GLY A 396 -36.11 3.48 6.84
N PRO A 397 -36.97 2.48 6.66
CA PRO A 397 -37.79 2.40 5.47
C PRO A 397 -38.77 3.58 5.45
N ALA A 398 -38.78 4.33 4.35
CA ALA A 398 -39.72 5.43 4.11
C ALA A 398 -41.16 4.92 4.02
#